data_c6fcfb8d388c9d8cef21974900b10e86
#
_entry.id   c6fcfb8d388c9d8cef21974900b10e86
#
_cell.length_a   1.000
_cell.length_b   1.000
_cell.length_c   1.000
_cell.angle_alpha   90.00
_cell.angle_beta   90.00
_cell.angle_gamma   90.00
#
_symmetry.space_group_name_H-M   'P 1'
#
loop_
_entity.id
_entity.type
_entity.pdbx_description
1 polymer ?
#
loop_
_entity_poly.entity_id
_entity_poly.type
_entity_poly.pdbx_seq_one_letter_code
_entity_poly.pdbx_strand_id
1 'polypeptide(L)'
;VKNGQWTIDKLIELCQNVYRDENANGTADYEDRYGFESIDLHFDCFYIGSDLQFLEKNDDGTLKLSDDVKSDKTMSLLEKLTDFFYNSGFAFTKGTTSKYSSAKAFSEGRALFVVDRVYIASGTLKDVSDFKYGMLPVPKYNEEQSDYRTCMAFPFTLYSISVKAKDADAAAATLECLASEGYRRVTPALFEQSMKVRYSDDLEDSLMYDTIKRTVVMDLSRIFTTPLQNMSYQPFRNTLRDNTAAGWSRKVSTFNNVLKSSLEKINDTFAK
;
A
#
# COMPACT_ATOMS: atom_id res chain seq x y z
N VAL A 1 -10.42 -9.52 10.90
CA VAL A 1 -10.93 -8.85 9.70
C VAL A 1 -12.45 -8.80 9.74
N LYS A 2 -13.14 -9.94 9.83
CA LYS A 2 -14.61 -10.05 9.77
C LYS A 2 -15.35 -9.11 10.74
N ASN A 3 -14.86 -8.98 11.95
CA ASN A 3 -15.48 -8.16 13.01
C ASN A 3 -14.96 -6.71 13.03
N GLY A 4 -14.21 -6.29 12.00
CA GLY A 4 -13.64 -4.94 11.93
C GLY A 4 -12.46 -4.66 12.88
N GLN A 5 -11.97 -5.67 13.61
CA GLN A 5 -10.93 -5.52 14.64
C GLN A 5 -9.49 -5.64 14.10
N TRP A 6 -9.31 -5.87 12.80
CA TRP A 6 -8.00 -5.89 12.18
C TRP A 6 -7.52 -4.47 11.95
N THR A 7 -6.80 -3.93 12.91
CA THR A 7 -6.29 -2.55 12.96
C THR A 7 -4.77 -2.54 13.05
N ILE A 8 -4.14 -1.37 12.88
CA ILE A 8 -2.71 -1.20 13.09
C ILE A 8 -2.33 -1.57 14.53
N ASP A 9 -3.15 -1.20 15.51
CA ASP A 9 -2.89 -1.58 16.91
C ASP A 9 -2.92 -3.10 17.11
N LYS A 10 -3.85 -3.79 16.42
CA LYS A 10 -3.91 -5.25 16.47
C LYS A 10 -2.72 -5.91 15.79
N LEU A 11 -2.24 -5.36 14.67
CA LEU A 11 -0.99 -5.81 14.04
C LEU A 11 0.19 -5.67 15.01
N ILE A 12 0.33 -4.52 15.65
CA ILE A 12 1.40 -4.25 16.64
C ILE A 12 1.31 -5.24 17.81
N GLU A 13 0.13 -5.43 18.37
CA GLU A 13 -0.12 -6.39 19.45
C GLU A 13 0.35 -7.81 19.11
N LEU A 14 -0.01 -8.28 17.91
CA LEU A 14 0.36 -9.63 17.46
C LEU A 14 1.85 -9.79 17.16
N CYS A 15 2.57 -8.72 16.88
CA CYS A 15 4.01 -8.73 16.65
C CYS A 15 4.83 -8.75 17.95
N GLN A 16 4.22 -8.45 19.09
CA GLN A 16 4.92 -8.42 20.37
C GLN A 16 5.51 -9.80 20.71
N ASN A 17 6.71 -9.79 21.29
CA ASN A 17 7.41 -11.00 21.75
C ASN A 17 7.76 -12.04 20.66
N VAL A 18 7.74 -11.65 19.39
CA VAL A 18 8.10 -12.54 18.26
C VAL A 18 9.59 -12.46 17.93
N TYR A 19 10.26 -11.35 18.26
CA TYR A 19 11.69 -11.18 17.98
C TYR A 19 12.55 -12.31 18.55
N ARG A 20 13.48 -12.81 17.73
CA ARG A 20 14.54 -13.74 18.12
C ARG A 20 15.81 -13.43 17.36
N ASP A 21 16.92 -13.39 18.09
CA ASP A 21 18.27 -13.42 17.54
C ASP A 21 18.55 -14.87 17.08
N GLU A 22 18.33 -15.12 15.78
CA GLU A 22 18.45 -16.50 15.23
C GLU A 22 19.90 -16.90 14.98
N ASN A 23 20.80 -15.94 14.76
CA ASN A 23 22.23 -16.21 14.54
C ASN A 23 23.07 -16.04 15.81
N ALA A 24 22.46 -15.67 16.94
CA ALA A 24 23.07 -15.50 18.26
C ALA A 24 24.28 -14.53 18.26
N ASN A 25 24.25 -13.51 17.39
CA ASN A 25 25.33 -12.52 17.30
C ASN A 25 25.16 -11.32 18.25
N GLY A 26 24.01 -11.23 18.96
CA GLY A 26 23.68 -10.16 19.88
C GLY A 26 23.33 -8.83 19.22
N THR A 27 23.14 -8.81 17.90
CA THR A 27 22.85 -7.61 17.14
C THR A 27 21.57 -7.83 16.30
N ALA A 28 20.58 -6.96 16.45
CA ALA A 28 19.37 -7.04 15.64
C ALA A 28 19.67 -6.75 14.16
N ASP A 29 19.55 -7.75 13.30
CA ASP A 29 19.87 -7.67 11.88
C ASP A 29 18.88 -8.44 10.98
N TYR A 30 19.17 -8.49 9.68
CA TYR A 30 18.28 -9.09 8.67
C TYR A 30 18.22 -10.64 8.73
N GLU A 31 19.06 -11.30 9.51
CA GLU A 31 19.09 -12.75 9.68
C GLU A 31 18.19 -13.21 10.83
N ASP A 32 17.73 -12.27 11.66
CA ASP A 32 16.88 -12.53 12.81
C ASP A 32 15.40 -12.73 12.42
N ARG A 33 14.62 -13.13 13.40
CA ARG A 33 13.17 -13.27 13.30
C ARG A 33 12.47 -12.06 13.89
N TYR A 34 11.47 -11.54 13.15
CA TYR A 34 10.67 -10.39 13.55
C TYR A 34 9.17 -10.67 13.51
N GLY A 35 8.40 -9.90 14.27
CA GLY A 35 6.94 -9.90 14.19
C GLY A 35 6.45 -9.27 12.89
N PHE A 36 7.15 -8.26 12.39
CA PHE A 36 6.79 -7.54 11.18
C PHE A 36 8.02 -7.22 10.35
N GLU A 37 7.90 -7.43 9.04
CA GLU A 37 8.91 -6.99 8.09
C GLU A 37 8.30 -6.25 6.90
N SER A 38 8.98 -5.21 6.43
CA SER A 38 8.62 -4.46 5.23
C SER A 38 9.80 -3.65 4.71
N ILE A 39 9.62 -3.02 3.57
CA ILE A 39 10.54 -2.03 3.02
C ILE A 39 9.81 -0.70 2.82
N ASP A 40 10.56 0.39 2.77
CA ASP A 40 10.01 1.75 2.63
C ASP A 40 9.10 1.92 1.41
N LEU A 41 9.33 1.12 0.36
CA LEU A 41 8.52 1.12 -0.86
C LEU A 41 7.02 0.83 -0.59
N HIS A 42 6.70 0.16 0.51
CA HIS A 42 5.34 -0.25 0.86
C HIS A 42 4.70 0.58 1.99
N PHE A 43 5.40 1.52 2.59
CA PHE A 43 4.88 2.27 3.76
C PHE A 43 3.63 3.10 3.48
N ASP A 44 3.49 3.61 2.26
CA ASP A 44 2.32 4.42 1.89
C ASP A 44 1.00 3.63 1.85
N CYS A 45 1.04 2.29 1.84
CA CYS A 45 -0.16 1.48 1.96
C CYS A 45 -0.87 1.71 3.30
N PHE A 46 -0.16 2.03 4.38
CA PHE A 46 -0.75 2.38 5.67
C PHE A 46 -1.49 3.71 5.65
N TYR A 47 -1.02 4.68 4.86
CA TYR A 47 -1.73 5.95 4.67
C TYR A 47 -3.08 5.72 4.00
N ILE A 48 -3.07 5.07 2.85
CA ILE A 48 -4.31 4.73 2.12
C ILE A 48 -5.17 3.74 2.93
N GLY A 49 -4.55 2.73 3.56
CA GLY A 49 -5.21 1.75 4.43
C GLY A 49 -5.94 2.39 5.61
N SER A 50 -5.44 3.54 6.07
CA SER A 50 -6.07 4.35 7.11
C SER A 50 -7.21 5.24 6.62
N ASP A 51 -7.70 5.05 5.38
CA ASP A 51 -8.74 5.88 4.76
C ASP A 51 -8.35 7.36 4.71
N LEU A 52 -7.11 7.63 4.28
CA LEU A 52 -6.54 8.94 4.07
C LEU A 52 -6.24 9.13 2.58
N GLN A 53 -6.40 10.35 2.08
CA GLN A 53 -6.20 10.70 0.68
C GLN A 53 -5.17 11.82 0.52
N PHE A 54 -4.42 11.79 -0.58
CA PHE A 54 -3.54 12.89 -0.96
C PHE A 54 -4.26 13.95 -1.78
N LEU A 55 -5.17 13.54 -2.66
CA LEU A 55 -5.98 14.44 -3.47
C LEU A 55 -7.47 14.18 -3.29
N GLU A 56 -8.23 15.26 -3.35
CA GLU A 56 -9.69 15.26 -3.40
C GLU A 56 -10.19 16.00 -4.62
N LYS A 57 -11.45 15.74 -5.00
CA LYS A 57 -12.18 16.54 -5.97
C LYS A 57 -13.03 17.56 -5.25
N ASN A 58 -13.03 18.80 -5.77
CA ASN A 58 -14.03 19.79 -5.45
C ASN A 58 -15.36 19.47 -6.16
N ASP A 59 -16.43 20.15 -5.77
CA ASP A 59 -17.76 19.96 -6.38
C ASP A 59 -17.78 20.27 -7.90
N ASP A 60 -16.89 21.14 -8.37
CA ASP A 60 -16.71 21.47 -9.78
C ASP A 60 -15.83 20.45 -10.53
N GLY A 61 -15.36 19.40 -9.86
CA GLY A 61 -14.51 18.36 -10.42
C GLY A 61 -13.02 18.69 -10.44
N THR A 62 -12.62 19.90 -10.07
CA THR A 62 -11.20 20.27 -9.96
C THR A 62 -10.52 19.53 -8.81
N LEU A 63 -9.21 19.31 -8.93
CA LEU A 63 -8.42 18.64 -7.92
C LEU A 63 -7.84 19.63 -6.89
N LYS A 64 -7.85 19.25 -5.65
CA LYS A 64 -7.18 19.94 -4.54
C LYS A 64 -6.37 18.96 -3.70
N LEU A 65 -5.39 19.50 -2.95
CA LEU A 65 -4.73 18.73 -1.90
C LEU A 65 -5.76 18.41 -0.81
N SER A 66 -5.83 17.14 -0.40
CA SER A 66 -6.72 16.73 0.68
C SER A 66 -6.31 17.37 2.01
N ASP A 67 -7.30 17.72 2.83
CA ASP A 67 -7.08 18.15 4.20
C ASP A 67 -6.47 17.04 5.07
N ASP A 68 -6.67 15.78 4.68
CA ASP A 68 -6.06 14.63 5.34
C ASP A 68 -4.54 14.77 5.48
N VAL A 69 -3.86 15.34 4.48
CA VAL A 69 -2.40 15.50 4.48
C VAL A 69 -1.89 16.30 5.68
N LYS A 70 -2.73 17.17 6.24
CA LYS A 70 -2.40 18.02 7.41
C LYS A 70 -3.17 17.63 8.66
N SER A 71 -3.97 16.58 8.61
CA SER A 71 -4.84 16.16 9.70
C SER A 71 -4.05 15.62 10.90
N ASP A 72 -4.64 15.72 12.08
CA ASP A 72 -4.12 15.09 13.30
C ASP A 72 -4.05 13.56 13.14
N LYS A 73 -4.95 12.98 12.35
CA LYS A 73 -4.93 11.56 12.03
C LYS A 73 -3.66 11.15 11.28
N THR A 74 -3.20 11.96 10.31
CA THR A 74 -1.93 11.71 9.60
C THR A 74 -0.73 11.84 10.54
N MET A 75 -0.72 12.83 11.43
CA MET A 75 0.35 12.99 12.42
C MET A 75 0.40 11.79 13.35
N SER A 76 -0.73 11.40 13.92
CA SER A 76 -0.85 10.25 14.83
C SER A 76 -0.49 8.92 14.15
N LEU A 77 -0.86 8.75 12.86
CA LEU A 77 -0.44 7.59 12.07
C LEU A 77 1.08 7.54 11.90
N LEU A 78 1.71 8.66 11.56
CA LEU A 78 3.17 8.74 11.41
C LEU A 78 3.90 8.42 12.71
N GLU A 79 3.44 8.97 13.84
CA GLU A 79 4.00 8.69 15.15
C GLU A 79 3.85 7.20 15.51
N LYS A 80 2.66 6.65 15.36
CA LYS A 80 2.38 5.23 15.63
C LYS A 80 3.25 4.30 14.78
N LEU A 81 3.37 4.56 13.49
CA LEU A 81 4.20 3.73 12.59
C LEU A 81 5.70 3.92 12.87
N THR A 82 6.14 5.12 13.22
CA THR A 82 7.52 5.38 13.64
C THR A 82 7.88 4.59 14.88
N ASP A 83 7.03 4.63 15.90
CA ASP A 83 7.19 3.85 17.13
C ASP A 83 7.23 2.34 16.83
N PHE A 84 6.32 1.87 16.01
CA PHE A 84 6.26 0.47 15.62
C PHE A 84 7.52 0.04 14.86
N PHE A 85 7.96 0.80 13.88
CA PHE A 85 9.07 0.39 13.00
C PHE A 85 10.44 0.53 13.64
N TYR A 86 10.64 1.46 14.57
CA TYR A 86 11.97 1.81 15.05
C TYR A 86 12.16 1.65 16.57
N ASN A 87 11.11 1.76 17.35
CA ASN A 87 11.20 1.74 18.80
C ASN A 87 10.69 0.43 19.44
N SER A 88 9.94 -0.37 18.72
CA SER A 88 9.32 -1.58 19.23
C SER A 88 10.30 -2.73 19.46
N GLY A 89 11.36 -2.81 18.66
CA GLY A 89 12.33 -3.92 18.66
C GLY A 89 11.84 -5.21 18.00
N PHE A 90 10.59 -5.28 17.54
CA PHE A 90 10.02 -6.46 16.87
C PHE A 90 9.59 -6.22 15.43
N ALA A 91 9.97 -5.09 14.84
CA ALA A 91 9.79 -4.80 13.42
C ALA A 91 11.15 -4.58 12.75
N PHE A 92 11.29 -5.07 11.51
CA PHE A 92 12.46 -4.83 10.67
C PHE A 92 12.02 -4.20 9.35
N THR A 93 12.45 -2.96 9.10
CA THR A 93 11.96 -2.15 7.98
C THR A 93 13.08 -1.54 7.16
N LYS A 94 14.25 -2.15 7.16
CA LYS A 94 15.40 -1.71 6.37
C LYS A 94 15.18 -2.01 4.89
N GLY A 95 15.78 -1.18 4.04
CA GLY A 95 15.64 -1.30 2.58
C GLY A 95 16.18 -2.62 2.02
N THR A 96 15.69 -3.00 0.85
CA THR A 96 16.14 -4.19 0.12
C THR A 96 17.64 -4.10 -0.23
N THR A 97 18.35 -5.19 -0.02
CA THR A 97 19.74 -5.39 -0.44
C THR A 97 19.85 -6.65 -1.31
N SER A 98 21.03 -6.92 -1.84
CA SER A 98 21.27 -8.18 -2.56
C SER A 98 21.08 -9.43 -1.68
N LYS A 99 21.19 -9.29 -0.37
CA LYS A 99 21.06 -10.39 0.61
C LYS A 99 19.71 -10.42 1.30
N TYR A 100 18.99 -9.30 1.35
CA TYR A 100 17.75 -9.15 2.10
C TYR A 100 16.60 -8.64 1.23
N SER A 101 15.43 -9.24 1.42
CA SER A 101 14.13 -8.67 1.12
C SER A 101 13.11 -9.20 2.13
N SER A 102 12.13 -8.38 2.51
CA SER A 102 11.07 -8.78 3.45
C SER A 102 10.27 -10.01 2.97
N ALA A 103 9.99 -10.09 1.66
CA ALA A 103 9.34 -11.26 1.06
C ALA A 103 10.17 -12.53 1.21
N LYS A 104 11.51 -12.45 1.08
CA LYS A 104 12.40 -13.58 1.29
C LYS A 104 12.45 -13.98 2.75
N ALA A 105 12.60 -13.03 3.68
CA ALA A 105 12.58 -13.32 5.11
C ALA A 105 11.27 -14.02 5.53
N PHE A 106 10.13 -13.56 5.01
CA PHE A 106 8.85 -14.22 5.23
C PHE A 106 8.83 -15.65 4.65
N SER A 107 9.33 -15.84 3.42
CA SER A 107 9.38 -17.18 2.80
C SER A 107 10.27 -18.18 3.56
N GLU A 108 11.19 -17.69 4.36
CA GLU A 108 12.07 -18.47 5.24
C GLU A 108 11.51 -18.62 6.67
N GLY A 109 10.29 -18.16 6.94
CA GLY A 109 9.63 -18.24 8.25
C GLY A 109 10.21 -17.27 9.29
N ARG A 110 10.96 -16.25 8.88
CA ARG A 110 11.60 -15.27 9.78
C ARG A 110 10.77 -14.03 10.04
N ALA A 111 9.59 -13.91 9.44
CA ALA A 111 8.63 -12.86 9.77
C ALA A 111 7.25 -13.46 10.04
N LEU A 112 6.53 -12.94 11.04
CA LEU A 112 5.14 -13.30 11.27
C LEU A 112 4.22 -12.60 10.29
N PHE A 113 4.47 -11.32 10.02
CA PHE A 113 3.76 -10.52 9.02
C PHE A 113 4.74 -9.85 8.07
N VAL A 114 4.36 -9.78 6.80
CA VAL A 114 5.03 -8.98 5.78
C VAL A 114 4.02 -8.10 5.05
N VAL A 115 4.36 -6.86 4.80
CA VAL A 115 3.60 -6.01 3.88
C VAL A 115 4.34 -5.95 2.55
N ASP A 116 3.66 -6.43 1.52
CA ASP A 116 4.15 -6.43 0.14
C ASP A 116 2.96 -6.45 -0.84
N ARG A 117 3.23 -6.51 -2.11
CA ARG A 117 2.22 -6.63 -3.17
C ARG A 117 1.64 -8.05 -3.20
N VAL A 118 0.36 -8.17 -3.55
CA VAL A 118 -0.31 -9.47 -3.75
C VAL A 118 0.48 -10.40 -4.70
N TYR A 119 1.22 -9.82 -5.63
CA TYR A 119 2.09 -10.53 -6.58
C TYR A 119 3.07 -11.49 -5.91
N ILE A 120 3.56 -11.23 -4.68
CA ILE A 120 4.54 -12.12 -4.04
C ILE A 120 4.01 -13.54 -3.82
N ALA A 121 2.71 -13.74 -3.71
CA ALA A 121 2.11 -15.07 -3.59
C ALA A 121 2.41 -15.96 -4.80
N SER A 122 2.33 -15.40 -6.01
CA SER A 122 2.68 -16.13 -7.25
C SER A 122 4.16 -16.04 -7.61
N GLY A 123 4.92 -15.22 -6.90
CA GLY A 123 6.36 -15.00 -7.06
C GLY A 123 7.18 -15.70 -5.98
N THR A 124 7.68 -14.94 -5.03
CA THR A 124 8.60 -15.40 -3.96
C THR A 124 7.99 -16.49 -3.07
N LEU A 125 6.68 -16.44 -2.82
CA LEU A 125 6.01 -17.37 -1.91
C LEU A 125 5.41 -18.60 -2.60
N LYS A 126 5.51 -18.70 -3.92
CA LYS A 126 4.84 -19.78 -4.70
C LYS A 126 5.27 -21.21 -4.33
N ASP A 127 6.50 -21.36 -3.85
CA ASP A 127 7.12 -22.65 -3.55
C ASP A 127 7.29 -22.88 -2.03
N VAL A 128 6.73 -21.99 -1.19
CA VAL A 128 6.76 -22.16 0.27
C VAL A 128 5.85 -23.34 0.64
N SER A 129 6.44 -24.37 1.23
CA SER A 129 5.76 -25.62 1.64
C SER A 129 5.93 -25.92 3.14
N ASP A 130 6.91 -25.29 3.79
CA ASP A 130 7.30 -25.63 5.15
C ASP A 130 6.31 -25.08 6.21
N PHE A 131 5.50 -24.11 5.82
CA PHE A 131 4.43 -23.56 6.63
C PHE A 131 3.29 -23.03 5.76
N LYS A 132 2.13 -22.89 6.38
CA LYS A 132 0.94 -22.26 5.74
C LYS A 132 0.92 -20.78 6.03
N TYR A 133 0.51 -20.00 5.03
CA TYR A 133 0.31 -18.56 5.16
C TYR A 133 -0.98 -18.13 4.50
N GLY A 134 -1.58 -17.06 5.01
CA GLY A 134 -2.77 -16.42 4.43
C GLY A 134 -2.48 -14.98 4.02
N MET A 135 -3.42 -14.35 3.34
CA MET A 135 -3.40 -12.93 3.05
C MET A 135 -4.44 -12.18 3.88
N LEU A 136 -4.07 -10.98 4.31
CA LEU A 136 -4.94 -10.07 5.02
C LEU A 136 -4.99 -8.73 4.26
N PRO A 137 -6.11 -8.00 4.29
CA PRO A 137 -6.10 -6.60 3.82
C PRO A 137 -5.16 -5.78 4.69
N VAL A 138 -4.70 -4.63 4.18
CA VAL A 138 -3.98 -3.66 5.02
C VAL A 138 -4.86 -3.32 6.23
N PRO A 139 -4.30 -3.28 7.46
CA PRO A 139 -5.10 -3.01 8.64
C PRO A 139 -5.70 -1.60 8.62
N LYS A 140 -6.88 -1.45 9.20
CA LYS A 140 -7.52 -0.15 9.42
C LYS A 140 -6.71 0.68 10.43
N TYR A 141 -6.90 2.00 10.40
CA TYR A 141 -6.32 2.89 11.40
C TYR A 141 -6.81 2.56 12.82
N ASN A 142 -8.13 2.38 12.98
CA ASN A 142 -8.80 2.00 14.22
C ASN A 142 -10.11 1.23 13.93
N GLU A 143 -10.83 0.81 14.95
CA GLU A 143 -12.10 0.07 14.79
C GLU A 143 -13.23 0.95 14.24
N GLU A 144 -13.19 2.27 14.44
CA GLU A 144 -14.21 3.22 13.98
C GLU A 144 -14.19 3.41 12.46
N GLN A 145 -13.05 3.14 11.79
CA GLN A 145 -12.98 3.15 10.34
C GLN A 145 -13.96 2.12 9.76
N SER A 146 -14.86 2.56 8.89
CA SER A 146 -16.00 1.76 8.41
C SER A 146 -15.58 0.52 7.62
N ASP A 147 -14.55 0.63 6.75
CA ASP A 147 -14.10 -0.45 5.87
C ASP A 147 -12.58 -0.42 5.67
N TYR A 148 -12.05 -1.51 5.16
CA TYR A 148 -10.66 -1.60 4.73
C TYR A 148 -10.41 -0.77 3.48
N ARG A 149 -9.15 -0.41 3.22
CA ARG A 149 -8.70 0.21 1.98
C ARG A 149 -7.45 -0.49 1.48
N THR A 150 -7.50 -1.01 0.29
CA THR A 150 -6.36 -1.67 -0.34
C THR A 150 -5.69 -0.69 -1.30
N CYS A 151 -4.47 -0.31 -0.98
CA CYS A 151 -3.68 0.60 -1.82
C CYS A 151 -3.29 -0.08 -3.13
N MET A 152 -3.53 0.59 -4.25
CA MET A 152 -2.97 0.15 -5.52
C MET A 152 -1.45 0.28 -5.50
N ALA A 153 -0.75 -0.80 -5.79
CA ALA A 153 0.71 -0.82 -5.83
C ALA A 153 1.27 0.05 -6.96
N PHE A 154 2.49 0.54 -6.78
CA PHE A 154 3.27 1.20 -7.82
C PHE A 154 4.44 0.28 -8.23
N PRO A 155 4.73 0.10 -9.55
CA PRO A 155 4.05 0.69 -10.70
C PRO A 155 2.72 -0.02 -11.05
N PHE A 156 1.85 0.72 -11.73
CA PHE A 156 0.62 0.20 -12.35
C PHE A 156 0.50 0.74 -13.78
N THR A 157 -0.28 0.07 -14.61
CA THR A 157 -0.44 0.45 -16.02
C THR A 157 -1.67 1.32 -16.20
N LEU A 158 -1.52 2.45 -16.89
CA LEU A 158 -2.61 3.27 -17.39
C LEU A 158 -2.64 3.20 -18.91
N TYR A 159 -3.84 3.12 -19.46
CA TYR A 159 -4.05 3.21 -20.90
C TYR A 159 -4.53 4.62 -21.26
N SER A 160 -4.06 5.15 -22.38
CA SER A 160 -4.48 6.45 -22.88
C SER A 160 -4.66 6.40 -24.40
N ILE A 161 -5.51 7.28 -24.91
CA ILE A 161 -5.75 7.45 -26.35
C ILE A 161 -5.01 8.72 -26.80
N SER A 162 -4.19 8.59 -27.83
CA SER A 162 -3.50 9.75 -28.40
C SER A 162 -4.50 10.77 -28.97
N VAL A 163 -4.29 12.05 -28.72
CA VAL A 163 -5.05 13.13 -29.36
C VAL A 163 -4.93 13.15 -30.89
N LYS A 164 -3.94 12.44 -31.44
CA LYS A 164 -3.73 12.24 -32.87
C LYS A 164 -4.29 10.92 -33.40
N ALA A 165 -5.05 10.17 -32.60
CA ALA A 165 -5.68 8.96 -33.06
C ALA A 165 -6.62 9.30 -34.25
N LYS A 166 -6.53 8.52 -35.32
CA LYS A 166 -7.39 8.71 -36.50
C LYS A 166 -8.86 8.44 -36.21
N ASP A 167 -9.10 7.49 -35.28
CA ASP A 167 -10.42 7.10 -34.83
C ASP A 167 -10.35 6.91 -33.30
N ALA A 168 -10.66 7.98 -32.59
CA ALA A 168 -10.63 7.97 -31.12
C ALA A 168 -11.77 7.14 -30.53
N ASP A 169 -12.93 7.10 -31.21
CA ASP A 169 -14.10 6.36 -30.75
C ASP A 169 -13.84 4.84 -30.83
N ALA A 170 -13.27 4.36 -31.94
CA ALA A 170 -12.88 2.96 -32.08
C ALA A 170 -11.79 2.57 -31.06
N ALA A 171 -10.83 3.46 -30.80
CA ALA A 171 -9.82 3.23 -29.77
C ALA A 171 -10.45 3.15 -28.37
N ALA A 172 -11.39 4.05 -28.03
CA ALA A 172 -12.10 4.04 -26.77
C ALA A 172 -12.93 2.75 -26.60
N ALA A 173 -13.70 2.38 -27.62
CA ALA A 173 -14.48 1.13 -27.61
C ALA A 173 -13.59 -0.11 -27.44
N THR A 174 -12.40 -0.11 -28.06
CA THR A 174 -11.42 -1.19 -27.88
C THR A 174 -10.92 -1.27 -26.43
N LEU A 175 -10.57 -0.15 -25.82
CA LEU A 175 -10.12 -0.10 -24.44
C LEU A 175 -11.22 -0.56 -23.48
N GLU A 176 -12.47 -0.14 -23.70
CA GLU A 176 -13.60 -0.59 -22.88
C GLU A 176 -13.85 -2.10 -23.03
N CYS A 177 -13.76 -2.62 -24.25
CA CYS A 177 -13.86 -4.06 -24.51
C CYS A 177 -12.76 -4.83 -23.77
N LEU A 178 -11.50 -4.37 -23.83
CA LEU A 178 -10.38 -4.98 -23.12
C LEU A 178 -10.58 -4.93 -21.60
N ALA A 179 -11.06 -3.80 -21.06
CA ALA A 179 -11.36 -3.67 -19.64
C ALA A 179 -12.49 -4.61 -19.20
N SER A 180 -13.55 -4.71 -20.00
CA SER A 180 -14.67 -5.61 -19.76
C SER A 180 -14.25 -7.09 -19.77
N GLU A 181 -13.46 -7.50 -20.76
CA GLU A 181 -12.94 -8.87 -20.83
C GLU A 181 -11.93 -9.14 -19.69
N GLY A 182 -11.10 -8.16 -19.35
CA GLY A 182 -10.23 -8.23 -18.19
C GLY A 182 -11.00 -8.47 -16.89
N TYR A 183 -12.08 -7.71 -16.67
CA TYR A 183 -12.95 -7.88 -15.52
C TYR A 183 -13.66 -9.23 -15.49
N ARG A 184 -14.17 -9.69 -16.64
CA ARG A 184 -14.93 -10.95 -16.73
C ARG A 184 -14.08 -12.20 -16.68
N ARG A 185 -12.85 -12.17 -17.20
CA ARG A 185 -12.00 -13.33 -17.38
C ARG A 185 -10.72 -13.32 -16.57
N VAL A 186 -9.95 -12.22 -16.65
CA VAL A 186 -8.63 -12.15 -16.00
C VAL A 186 -8.79 -12.01 -14.49
N THR A 187 -9.68 -11.13 -14.04
CA THR A 187 -9.90 -10.93 -12.60
C THR A 187 -10.42 -12.19 -11.90
N PRO A 188 -11.42 -12.91 -12.40
CA PRO A 188 -11.81 -14.19 -11.81
C PRO A 188 -10.71 -15.26 -11.91
N ALA A 189 -10.00 -15.36 -13.02
CA ALA A 189 -8.90 -16.32 -13.14
C ALA A 189 -7.80 -16.05 -12.09
N LEU A 190 -7.47 -14.79 -11.84
CA LEU A 190 -6.51 -14.44 -10.81
C LEU A 190 -7.05 -14.71 -9.39
N PHE A 191 -8.19 -14.14 -9.04
CA PHE A 191 -8.69 -14.17 -7.66
C PHE A 191 -9.42 -15.47 -7.31
N GLU A 192 -10.29 -16.00 -8.20
CA GLU A 192 -11.10 -17.18 -7.88
C GLU A 192 -10.36 -18.49 -8.13
N GLN A 193 -9.56 -18.57 -9.20
CA GLN A 193 -8.89 -19.82 -9.58
C GLN A 193 -7.45 -19.88 -9.07
N SER A 194 -6.68 -18.80 -9.21
CA SER A 194 -5.28 -18.81 -8.81
C SER A 194 -5.10 -18.56 -7.32
N MET A 195 -5.66 -17.44 -6.80
CA MET A 195 -5.43 -17.05 -5.42
C MET A 195 -6.23 -17.91 -4.43
N LYS A 196 -7.53 -18.06 -4.63
CA LYS A 196 -8.39 -18.83 -3.72
C LYS A 196 -8.10 -20.32 -3.76
N VAL A 197 -7.93 -20.91 -4.94
CA VAL A 197 -7.73 -22.37 -5.07
C VAL A 197 -6.31 -22.78 -4.70
N ARG A 198 -5.31 -21.99 -5.06
CA ARG A 198 -3.91 -22.37 -4.88
C ARG A 198 -3.30 -21.93 -3.55
N TYR A 199 -3.80 -20.82 -2.99
CA TYR A 199 -3.22 -20.18 -1.80
C TYR A 199 -4.23 -19.96 -0.68
N SER A 200 -5.41 -20.58 -0.76
CA SER A 200 -6.44 -20.54 0.28
C SER A 200 -6.73 -21.99 0.72
N ASP A 201 -6.54 -22.22 2.01
CA ASP A 201 -6.82 -23.54 2.57
C ASP A 201 -8.26 -23.69 3.06
N ASP A 202 -8.95 -22.57 3.28
CA ASP A 202 -10.31 -22.57 3.81
C ASP A 202 -11.15 -21.37 3.33
N LEU A 203 -12.39 -21.34 3.80
CA LEU A 203 -13.36 -20.27 3.48
C LEU A 203 -12.91 -18.90 4.03
N GLU A 204 -12.17 -18.89 5.14
CA GLU A 204 -11.70 -17.65 5.78
C GLU A 204 -10.70 -16.92 4.90
N ASP A 205 -9.71 -17.64 4.37
CA ASP A 205 -8.72 -17.11 3.44
C ASP A 205 -9.40 -16.58 2.17
N SER A 206 -10.39 -17.32 1.66
CA SER A 206 -11.18 -16.88 0.49
C SER A 206 -11.84 -15.52 0.73
N LEU A 207 -12.41 -15.30 1.92
CA LEU A 207 -13.03 -14.02 2.29
C LEU A 207 -12.02 -12.87 2.40
N MET A 208 -10.76 -13.16 2.75
CA MET A 208 -9.71 -12.14 2.76
C MET A 208 -9.39 -11.65 1.34
N TYR A 209 -9.29 -12.55 0.38
CA TYR A 209 -9.11 -12.18 -1.04
C TYR A 209 -10.27 -11.35 -1.57
N ASP A 210 -11.52 -11.70 -1.23
CA ASP A 210 -12.69 -10.91 -1.61
C ASP A 210 -12.65 -9.51 -0.98
N THR A 211 -12.23 -9.41 0.27
CA THR A 211 -12.08 -8.12 0.96
C THR A 211 -11.01 -7.27 0.27
N ILE A 212 -9.83 -7.83 0.00
CA ILE A 212 -8.73 -7.13 -0.70
C ILE A 212 -9.23 -6.61 -2.06
N LYS A 213 -9.85 -7.49 -2.89
CA LYS A 213 -10.36 -7.14 -4.22
C LYS A 213 -11.40 -6.03 -4.18
N ARG A 214 -12.36 -6.12 -3.25
CA ARG A 214 -13.46 -5.16 -3.12
C ARG A 214 -13.00 -3.79 -2.64
N THR A 215 -11.97 -3.74 -1.84
CA THR A 215 -11.51 -2.52 -1.16
C THR A 215 -10.37 -1.81 -1.88
N VAL A 216 -10.01 -2.24 -3.09
CA VAL A 216 -9.00 -1.54 -3.89
C VAL A 216 -9.45 -0.11 -4.16
N VAL A 217 -8.60 0.84 -3.81
CA VAL A 217 -8.79 2.26 -4.05
C VAL A 217 -7.60 2.84 -4.80
N MET A 218 -7.87 3.86 -5.60
CA MET A 218 -6.85 4.60 -6.32
C MET A 218 -6.95 6.08 -5.96
N ASP A 219 -5.95 6.58 -5.26
CA ASP A 219 -5.80 8.02 -5.05
C ASP A 219 -5.40 8.69 -6.39
N LEU A 220 -6.09 9.75 -6.78
CA LEU A 220 -5.85 10.46 -8.05
C LEU A 220 -4.43 11.01 -8.16
N SER A 221 -3.76 11.27 -7.04
CA SER A 221 -2.37 11.69 -7.02
C SER A 221 -1.41 10.67 -7.66
N ARG A 222 -1.82 9.40 -7.72
CA ARG A 222 -1.06 8.33 -8.39
C ARG A 222 -1.04 8.48 -9.90
N ILE A 223 -2.09 9.07 -10.51
CA ILE A 223 -2.13 9.36 -11.94
C ILE A 223 -1.18 10.50 -12.27
N PHE A 224 -1.14 11.51 -11.42
CA PHE A 224 -0.36 12.74 -11.62
C PHE A 224 0.99 12.73 -10.89
N THR A 225 1.58 11.57 -10.69
CA THR A 225 2.81 11.38 -9.91
C THR A 225 3.92 12.35 -10.31
N THR A 226 4.26 12.41 -11.61
CA THR A 226 5.35 13.26 -12.11
C THR A 226 5.07 14.76 -11.95
N PRO A 227 3.94 15.32 -12.40
CA PRO A 227 3.66 16.74 -12.18
C PRO A 227 3.51 17.09 -10.68
N LEU A 228 3.11 16.16 -9.84
CA LEU A 228 3.04 16.34 -8.39
C LEU A 228 4.34 15.97 -7.66
N GLN A 229 5.46 15.79 -8.37
CA GLN A 229 6.79 15.51 -7.81
C GLN A 229 6.82 14.33 -6.83
N ASN A 230 6.08 13.28 -7.13
CA ASN A 230 5.97 12.07 -6.33
C ASN A 230 5.35 12.27 -4.92
N MET A 231 4.61 13.37 -4.73
CA MET A 231 4.03 13.74 -3.43
C MET A 231 3.06 12.71 -2.86
N SER A 232 2.45 11.90 -3.72
CA SER A 232 1.45 10.89 -3.34
C SER A 232 2.00 9.72 -2.54
N TYR A 233 3.31 9.60 -2.41
CA TYR A 233 3.91 8.48 -1.68
C TYR A 233 5.28 8.81 -1.10
N GLN A 234 6.17 9.48 -1.85
CA GLN A 234 7.57 9.61 -1.47
C GLN A 234 7.81 10.40 -0.18
N PRO A 235 7.16 11.55 0.09
CA PRO A 235 7.35 12.26 1.34
C PRO A 235 6.91 11.44 2.57
N PHE A 236 5.80 10.69 2.48
CA PHE A 236 5.32 9.83 3.55
C PHE A 236 6.32 8.69 3.82
N ARG A 237 6.73 7.98 2.76
CA ARG A 237 7.75 6.92 2.85
C ARG A 237 9.07 7.44 3.44
N ASN A 238 9.56 8.57 2.94
CA ASN A 238 10.81 9.16 3.42
C ASN A 238 10.70 9.61 4.88
N THR A 239 9.56 10.14 5.29
CA THR A 239 9.34 10.56 6.68
C THR A 239 9.45 9.38 7.65
N LEU A 240 8.86 8.25 7.29
CA LEU A 240 8.98 7.02 8.07
C LEU A 240 10.39 6.44 7.98
N ARG A 241 10.94 6.27 6.77
CA ARG A 241 12.30 5.73 6.58
C ARG A 241 13.36 6.49 7.37
N ASP A 242 13.25 7.81 7.36
CA ASP A 242 14.25 8.70 7.98
C ASP A 242 13.94 8.96 9.47
N ASN A 243 12.90 8.32 10.01
CA ASN A 243 12.44 8.48 11.41
C ASN A 243 12.22 9.97 11.77
N THR A 244 11.50 10.71 10.93
CA THR A 244 11.32 12.17 11.05
C THR A 244 9.86 12.60 11.12
N ALA A 245 9.00 11.83 11.79
CA ALA A 245 7.55 12.10 11.91
C ALA A 245 7.26 13.53 12.38
N ALA A 246 7.96 14.01 13.39
CA ALA A 246 7.82 15.38 13.90
C ALA A 246 8.10 16.49 12.86
N GLY A 247 8.77 16.17 11.77
CA GLY A 247 9.05 17.09 10.66
C GLY A 247 7.97 17.17 9.59
N TRP A 248 6.91 16.38 9.68
CA TRP A 248 5.89 16.24 8.63
C TRP A 248 5.22 17.56 8.27
N SER A 249 4.71 18.31 9.27
CA SER A 249 4.04 19.59 9.06
C SER A 249 4.91 20.59 8.31
N ARG A 250 6.23 20.63 8.60
CA ARG A 250 7.19 21.47 7.87
C ARG A 250 7.35 21.01 6.43
N LYS A 251 7.50 19.71 6.20
CA LYS A 251 7.58 19.12 4.86
C LYS A 251 6.38 19.51 4.02
N VAL A 252 5.17 19.30 4.55
CA VAL A 252 3.92 19.64 3.85
C VAL A 252 3.85 21.13 3.53
N SER A 253 4.24 21.99 4.45
CA SER A 253 4.25 23.46 4.23
C SER A 253 5.21 23.85 3.10
N THR A 254 6.37 23.24 3.04
CA THR A 254 7.35 23.47 1.97
C THR A 254 6.82 23.05 0.60
N PHE A 255 6.12 21.94 0.53
CA PHE A 255 5.57 21.40 -0.72
C PHE A 255 4.31 22.13 -1.19
N ASN A 256 3.57 22.74 -0.27
CA ASN A 256 2.23 23.28 -0.56
C ASN A 256 2.22 24.27 -1.74
N ASN A 257 3.20 25.15 -1.83
CA ASN A 257 3.27 26.14 -2.91
C ASN A 257 3.55 25.48 -4.28
N VAL A 258 4.44 24.50 -4.32
CA VAL A 258 4.76 23.77 -5.55
C VAL A 258 3.56 22.93 -6.00
N LEU A 259 2.90 22.25 -5.07
CA LEU A 259 1.71 21.46 -5.34
C LEU A 259 0.56 22.31 -5.85
N LYS A 260 0.32 23.49 -5.26
CA LYS A 260 -0.72 24.40 -5.71
C LYS A 260 -0.54 24.79 -7.18
N SER A 261 0.65 25.22 -7.57
CA SER A 261 0.93 25.55 -8.98
C SER A 261 0.79 24.37 -9.93
N SER A 262 1.17 23.16 -9.49
CA SER A 262 1.01 21.95 -10.30
C SER A 262 -0.45 21.54 -10.44
N LEU A 263 -1.25 21.65 -9.38
CA LEU A 263 -2.68 21.37 -9.39
C LEU A 263 -3.45 22.36 -10.28
N GLU A 264 -3.10 23.66 -10.22
CA GLU A 264 -3.66 24.67 -11.12
C GLU A 264 -3.44 24.28 -12.59
N LYS A 265 -2.22 23.89 -12.97
CA LYS A 265 -1.91 23.44 -14.35
C LYS A 265 -2.69 22.17 -14.74
N ILE A 266 -2.84 21.22 -13.84
CA ILE A 266 -3.62 20.00 -14.07
C ILE A 266 -5.08 20.40 -14.31
N ASN A 267 -5.67 21.17 -13.42
CA ASN A 267 -7.05 21.62 -13.49
C ASN A 267 -7.33 22.40 -14.79
N ASP A 268 -6.45 23.35 -15.16
CA ASP A 268 -6.55 24.11 -16.40
C ASP A 268 -6.51 23.23 -17.67
N THR A 269 -5.80 22.10 -17.58
CA THR A 269 -5.69 21.16 -18.71
C THR A 269 -7.00 20.39 -18.91
N PHE A 270 -7.71 20.09 -17.84
CA PHE A 270 -8.98 19.34 -17.89
C PHE A 270 -10.23 20.23 -17.93
N ALA A 271 -10.11 21.55 -17.70
CA ALA A 271 -11.20 22.50 -17.84
C ALA A 271 -11.53 22.88 -19.30
N LYS A 272 -10.75 22.41 -20.25
CA LYS A 272 -10.91 22.64 -21.71
C LYS A 272 -11.64 21.48 -22.36
#